data_aa39bd0f683aba1267ff1535533fae71
#
_entry.id   aa39bd0f683aba1267ff1535533fae71
#
_cell.length_a   1.000
_cell.length_b   1.000
_cell.length_c   1.000
_cell.angle_alpha   90.00
_cell.angle_beta   90.00
_cell.angle_gamma   90.00
#
_symmetry.space_group_name_H-M   'P 1'
#
loop_
_entity.id
_entity.type
_entity.pdbx_description
1 polymer ?
#
loop_
_entity_poly.entity_id
_entity_poly.type
_entity_poly.pdbx_seq_one_letter_code
_entity_poly.pdbx_strand_id
1 'polypeptide(L)'
;GLFKGKVERPVVGIVCNFTKPTKDTPSLLTHDEVTTLFHEMGHAIHGLLSDVTYPSLAGTSVKWDFVELPSQVQENWCFEKQTLDLFAHHYETGEPMPQELVDKLYEARNFMVGWAGLRQINFATLDMAWHTINPDEITDVPSFEDQATKSTNLFPRMAGPFSNAFSHIFAGGYSAGYYSYKWA
;
A
#
# COMPACT_ATOMS: atom_id res chain seq x y z
N GLY A 1 6.24 14.54 -20.79
CA GLY A 1 5.39 14.28 -21.94
C GLY A 1 5.21 15.47 -22.86
N LEU A 2 4.56 15.28 -24.00
CA LEU A 2 4.24 16.35 -24.95
C LEU A 2 2.77 16.78 -24.78
N PHE A 3 2.55 18.06 -24.53
CA PHE A 3 1.20 18.64 -24.52
C PHE A 3 1.15 19.79 -25.53
N LYS A 4 0.26 19.71 -26.54
CA LYS A 4 0.13 20.71 -27.63
C LYS A 4 1.49 21.09 -28.26
N GLY A 5 2.38 20.10 -28.45
CA GLY A 5 3.72 20.31 -29.02
C GLY A 5 4.75 20.94 -28.08
N LYS A 6 4.45 21.07 -26.80
CA LYS A 6 5.39 21.54 -25.78
C LYS A 6 5.78 20.41 -24.85
N VAL A 7 7.06 20.43 -24.41
CA VAL A 7 7.54 19.53 -23.34
C VAL A 7 7.04 20.08 -22.01
N GLU A 8 6.28 19.28 -21.28
CA GLU A 8 5.88 19.59 -19.90
C GLU A 8 6.60 18.67 -18.94
N ARG A 9 7.18 19.24 -17.88
CA ARG A 9 7.78 18.49 -16.79
C ARG A 9 6.70 18.12 -15.78
N PRO A 10 6.76 16.89 -15.21
CA PRO A 10 5.79 16.49 -14.21
C PRO A 10 5.95 17.29 -12.91
N VAL A 11 4.85 17.56 -12.25
CA VAL A 11 4.76 18.06 -10.88
C VAL A 11 3.94 17.05 -10.11
N VAL A 12 4.50 16.51 -9.05
CA VAL A 12 3.87 15.46 -8.24
C VAL A 12 3.81 15.91 -6.80
N GLY A 13 2.69 15.70 -6.14
CA GLY A 13 2.50 15.88 -4.71
C GLY A 13 2.20 14.55 -4.04
N ILE A 14 2.76 14.32 -2.85
CA ILE A 14 2.40 13.21 -1.97
C ILE A 14 1.83 13.75 -0.67
N VAL A 15 0.92 13.00 -0.06
CA VAL A 15 0.30 13.34 1.22
C VAL A 15 0.32 12.10 2.11
N CYS A 16 0.86 12.25 3.30
CA CYS A 16 0.89 11.20 4.31
C CYS A 16 0.26 11.68 5.62
N ASN A 17 -0.24 10.75 6.43
CA ASN A 17 -0.73 10.99 7.78
C ASN A 17 0.25 10.39 8.78
N PHE A 18 1.14 11.22 9.32
CA PHE A 18 2.15 10.78 10.26
C PHE A 18 1.80 11.17 11.71
N THR A 19 2.35 10.41 12.65
CA THR A 19 2.33 10.72 14.07
C THR A 19 2.82 12.14 14.30
N LYS A 20 2.01 12.95 14.96
CA LYS A 20 2.33 14.36 15.23
C LYS A 20 3.35 14.49 16.37
N PRO A 21 4.22 15.52 16.33
CA PRO A 21 5.09 15.81 17.46
C PRO A 21 4.27 16.21 18.70
N THR A 22 4.86 16.00 19.87
CA THR A 22 4.37 16.54 21.14
C THR A 22 5.18 17.76 21.56
N LYS A 23 4.87 18.32 22.76
CA LYS A 23 5.63 19.45 23.31
C LYS A 23 7.10 19.10 23.55
N ASP A 24 7.36 17.84 23.94
CA ASP A 24 8.65 17.40 24.46
C ASP A 24 9.32 16.35 23.58
N THR A 25 8.66 15.92 22.51
CA THR A 25 9.16 14.86 21.62
C THR A 25 8.89 15.23 20.17
N PRO A 26 9.89 15.12 19.28
CA PRO A 26 9.68 15.32 17.83
C PRO A 26 8.74 14.28 17.26
N SER A 27 8.32 14.45 16.03
CA SER A 27 7.56 13.43 15.29
C SER A 27 8.45 12.21 15.04
N LEU A 28 8.31 11.19 15.89
CA LEU A 28 8.99 9.90 15.73
C LEU A 28 8.06 8.97 14.96
N LEU A 29 8.46 8.61 13.77
CA LEU A 29 7.68 7.73 12.90
C LEU A 29 7.87 6.27 13.31
N THR A 30 6.79 5.50 13.25
CA THR A 30 6.89 4.04 13.27
C THR A 30 7.54 3.53 11.99
N HIS A 31 8.04 2.30 11.99
CA HIS A 31 8.60 1.70 10.77
C HIS A 31 7.54 1.61 9.65
N ASP A 32 6.28 1.32 9.98
CA ASP A 32 5.18 1.28 9.02
C ASP A 32 4.92 2.66 8.38
N GLU A 33 5.00 3.75 9.16
CA GLU A 33 4.86 5.11 8.64
C GLU A 33 6.02 5.46 7.69
N VAL A 34 7.25 5.01 7.99
CA VAL A 34 8.40 5.17 7.09
C VAL A 34 8.19 4.34 5.81
N THR A 35 7.73 3.11 5.93
CA THR A 35 7.40 2.26 4.76
C THR A 35 6.34 2.92 3.89
N THR A 36 5.31 3.51 4.49
CA THR A 36 4.29 4.28 3.76
C THR A 36 4.91 5.48 3.02
N LEU A 37 5.85 6.21 3.63
CA LEU A 37 6.54 7.31 2.95
C LEU A 37 7.30 6.82 1.71
N PHE A 38 8.00 5.71 1.83
CA PHE A 38 8.73 5.12 0.70
C PHE A 38 7.77 4.62 -0.39
N HIS A 39 6.64 4.04 -0.01
CA HIS A 39 5.57 3.64 -0.91
C HIS A 39 5.06 4.84 -1.73
N GLU A 40 4.62 5.89 -1.07
CA GLU A 40 4.12 7.11 -1.73
C GLU A 40 5.22 7.79 -2.58
N MET A 41 6.47 7.74 -2.11
CA MET A 41 7.60 8.22 -2.90
C MET A 41 7.82 7.38 -4.16
N GLY A 42 7.52 6.08 -4.12
CA GLY A 42 7.55 5.22 -5.31
C GLY A 42 6.57 5.68 -6.39
N HIS A 43 5.34 6.04 -6.02
CA HIS A 43 4.39 6.67 -6.93
C HIS A 43 4.89 8.03 -7.45
N ALA A 44 5.47 8.84 -6.56
CA ALA A 44 6.04 10.12 -6.94
C ALA A 44 7.17 9.97 -7.96
N ILE A 45 8.10 9.05 -7.74
CA ILE A 45 9.21 8.74 -8.65
C ILE A 45 8.68 8.26 -10.00
N HIS A 46 7.68 7.40 -10.01
CA HIS A 46 7.02 6.94 -11.23
C HIS A 46 6.46 8.13 -12.04
N GLY A 47 5.83 9.09 -11.36
CA GLY A 47 5.34 10.32 -12.00
C GLY A 47 6.48 11.21 -12.49
N LEU A 48 7.48 11.48 -11.64
CA LEU A 48 8.58 12.41 -11.92
C LEU A 48 9.49 11.94 -13.05
N LEU A 49 9.72 10.62 -13.15
CA LEU A 49 10.57 10.01 -14.18
C LEU A 49 9.81 9.60 -15.44
N SER A 50 8.51 9.90 -15.53
CA SER A 50 7.72 9.59 -16.72
C SER A 50 8.25 10.35 -17.94
N ASP A 51 8.65 9.58 -18.96
CA ASP A 51 9.07 10.08 -20.28
C ASP A 51 8.17 9.47 -21.37
N VAL A 52 6.96 9.99 -21.49
CA VAL A 52 5.92 9.50 -22.39
C VAL A 52 5.48 10.59 -23.36
N THR A 53 5.07 10.18 -24.55
CA THR A 53 4.55 11.10 -25.56
C THR A 53 3.19 11.67 -25.15
N TYR A 54 2.33 10.84 -24.57
CA TYR A 54 0.96 11.22 -24.19
C TYR A 54 0.86 11.41 -22.67
N PRO A 55 0.55 12.60 -22.18
CA PRO A 55 0.40 12.88 -20.74
C PRO A 55 -0.60 11.97 -20.03
N SER A 56 -1.64 11.52 -20.72
CA SER A 56 -2.64 10.59 -20.20
C SER A 56 -2.11 9.17 -19.89
N LEU A 57 -0.86 8.89 -20.23
CA LEU A 57 -0.17 7.63 -19.95
C LEU A 57 1.02 7.82 -18.97
N ALA A 58 1.10 8.98 -18.33
CA ALA A 58 2.20 9.30 -17.43
C ALA A 58 1.94 8.83 -15.99
N GLY A 59 3.00 8.40 -15.31
CA GLY A 59 2.96 8.07 -13.90
C GLY A 59 1.92 7.00 -13.58
N THR A 60 1.04 7.29 -12.64
CA THR A 60 -0.02 6.36 -12.18
C THR A 60 -1.16 6.15 -13.19
N SER A 61 -1.13 6.83 -14.36
CA SER A 61 -2.08 6.60 -15.46
C SER A 61 -1.70 5.35 -16.28
N VAL A 62 -1.55 4.23 -15.61
CA VAL A 62 -1.21 2.91 -16.16
C VAL A 62 -2.29 1.89 -15.80
N LYS A 63 -2.15 0.64 -16.25
CA LYS A 63 -3.04 -0.44 -15.81
C LYS A 63 -2.95 -0.62 -14.30
N TRP A 64 -4.10 -0.88 -13.66
CA TRP A 64 -4.19 -1.02 -12.20
C TRP A 64 -3.29 -2.10 -11.63
N ASP A 65 -3.10 -3.21 -12.33
CA ASP A 65 -2.23 -4.30 -11.94
C ASP A 65 -0.72 -3.99 -12.08
N PHE A 66 -0.38 -2.77 -12.52
CA PHE A 66 1.00 -2.28 -12.57
C PHE A 66 1.22 -1.07 -11.64
N VAL A 67 0.15 -0.36 -11.26
CA VAL A 67 0.26 0.94 -10.58
C VAL A 67 1.03 0.89 -9.26
N GLU A 68 0.91 -0.22 -8.52
CA GLU A 68 1.57 -0.42 -7.22
C GLU A 68 3.00 -0.98 -7.33
N LEU A 69 3.47 -1.39 -8.51
CA LEU A 69 4.81 -1.94 -8.65
C LEU A 69 5.91 -0.95 -8.22
N PRO A 70 5.93 0.31 -8.68
CA PRO A 70 6.96 1.27 -8.26
C PRO A 70 6.90 1.59 -6.77
N SER A 71 5.71 1.68 -6.19
CA SER A 71 5.53 1.97 -4.76
C SER A 71 6.00 0.81 -3.89
N GLN A 72 5.57 -0.40 -4.17
CA GLN A 72 5.94 -1.60 -3.40
C GLN A 72 7.43 -1.94 -3.52
N VAL A 73 8.06 -1.69 -4.67
CA VAL A 73 9.52 -1.86 -4.82
C VAL A 73 10.27 -0.94 -3.87
N GLN A 74 9.82 0.31 -3.70
CA GLN A 74 10.49 1.26 -2.81
C GLN A 74 10.42 0.85 -1.33
N GLU A 75 9.38 0.15 -0.89
CA GLU A 75 9.25 -0.34 0.47
C GLU A 75 10.42 -1.23 0.91
N ASN A 76 11.05 -1.95 -0.02
CA ASN A 76 12.17 -2.83 0.30
C ASN A 76 13.37 -2.08 0.89
N TRP A 77 13.59 -0.83 0.49
CA TRP A 77 14.70 -0.01 0.99
C TRP A 77 14.59 0.33 2.47
N CYS A 78 13.36 0.26 3.05
CA CYS A 78 13.14 0.50 4.48
C CYS A 78 13.73 -0.58 5.38
N PHE A 79 14.20 -1.69 4.83
CA PHE A 79 14.82 -2.80 5.56
C PHE A 79 16.33 -2.86 5.35
N GLU A 80 16.87 -2.12 4.38
CA GLU A 80 18.28 -2.16 4.05
C GLU A 80 19.11 -1.27 5.00
N LYS A 81 20.10 -1.87 5.68
CA LYS A 81 20.98 -1.16 6.61
C LYS A 81 21.58 0.11 6.01
N GLN A 82 22.05 0.03 4.76
CA GLN A 82 22.65 1.17 4.06
C GLN A 82 21.66 2.33 3.89
N THR A 83 20.40 2.04 3.67
CA THR A 83 19.34 3.06 3.54
C THR A 83 18.98 3.61 4.92
N LEU A 84 18.82 2.74 5.91
CA LEU A 84 18.49 3.13 7.29
C LEU A 84 19.58 4.04 7.87
N ASP A 85 20.85 3.80 7.59
CA ASP A 85 21.97 4.62 8.06
C ASP A 85 21.94 6.07 7.50
N LEU A 86 21.14 6.35 6.48
CA LEU A 86 21.01 7.70 5.95
C LEU A 86 20.06 8.57 6.78
N PHE A 87 19.10 7.98 7.50
CA PHE A 87 18.09 8.76 8.21
C PHE A 87 17.66 8.20 9.57
N ALA A 88 17.83 6.92 9.84
CA ALA A 88 17.38 6.29 11.07
C ALA A 88 18.41 6.47 12.20
N HIS A 89 18.40 7.66 12.80
CA HIS A 89 19.30 8.02 13.91
C HIS A 89 18.52 8.27 15.20
N HIS A 90 19.15 7.98 16.31
CA HIS A 90 18.59 8.32 17.62
C HIS A 90 18.43 9.84 17.75
N TYR A 91 17.23 10.30 18.05
CA TYR A 91 16.85 11.72 17.95
C TYR A 91 17.60 12.65 18.93
N GLU A 92 18.15 12.10 20.04
CA GLU A 92 18.94 12.86 21.02
C GLU A 92 20.44 12.69 20.79
N THR A 93 20.92 11.47 20.48
CA THR A 93 22.37 11.22 20.39
C THR A 93 22.91 11.30 18.98
N GLY A 94 22.05 11.18 17.96
CA GLY A 94 22.45 11.13 16.56
C GLY A 94 23.10 9.81 16.14
N GLU A 95 23.14 8.81 17.00
CA GLU A 95 23.70 7.50 16.68
C GLU A 95 22.83 6.75 15.66
N PRO A 96 23.41 6.06 14.68
CA PRO A 96 22.66 5.28 13.71
C PRO A 96 21.97 4.09 14.39
N MET A 97 20.90 3.58 13.74
CA MET A 97 20.20 2.39 14.22
C MET A 97 21.16 1.20 14.35
N PRO A 98 21.25 0.55 15.54
CA PRO A 98 22.13 -0.60 15.75
C PRO A 98 21.77 -1.77 14.82
N GLN A 99 22.77 -2.53 14.38
CA GLN A 99 22.56 -3.71 13.51
C GLN A 99 21.57 -4.71 14.11
N GLU A 100 21.60 -4.92 15.42
CA GLU A 100 20.67 -5.81 16.12
C GLU A 100 19.20 -5.43 15.90
N LEU A 101 18.87 -4.11 15.84
CA LEU A 101 17.52 -3.66 15.56
C LEU A 101 17.15 -3.87 14.09
N VAL A 102 18.09 -3.69 13.18
CA VAL A 102 17.87 -3.97 11.76
C VAL A 102 17.58 -5.46 11.54
N ASP A 103 18.36 -6.34 12.20
CA ASP A 103 18.14 -7.78 12.13
C ASP A 103 16.75 -8.18 12.66
N LYS A 104 16.29 -7.54 13.74
CA LYS A 104 14.92 -7.71 14.26
C LYS A 104 13.83 -7.21 13.32
N LEU A 105 14.08 -6.16 12.55
CA LEU A 105 13.15 -5.72 11.51
C LEU A 105 13.00 -6.79 10.42
N TYR A 106 14.11 -7.41 9.99
CA TYR A 106 14.06 -8.52 9.04
C TYR A 106 13.31 -9.74 9.58
N GLU A 107 13.52 -10.10 10.83
CA GLU A 107 12.79 -11.20 11.48
C GLU A 107 11.29 -10.88 11.55
N ALA A 108 10.93 -9.66 11.98
CA ALA A 108 9.56 -9.20 12.08
C ALA A 108 8.84 -9.18 10.72
N ARG A 109 9.54 -8.81 9.64
CA ARG A 109 9.00 -8.83 8.27
C ARG A 109 8.46 -10.20 7.86
N ASN A 110 9.13 -11.26 8.32
CA ASN A 110 8.77 -12.63 7.98
C ASN A 110 7.73 -13.26 8.94
N PHE A 111 7.42 -12.54 10.03
CA PHE A 111 6.44 -13.02 11.00
C PHE A 111 5.04 -13.04 10.37
N MET A 112 4.38 -14.20 10.40
CA MET A 112 3.03 -14.41 9.85
C MET A 112 2.86 -14.01 8.38
N VAL A 113 3.91 -13.98 7.57
CA VAL A 113 3.87 -13.58 6.15
C VAL A 113 2.88 -14.42 5.33
N GLY A 114 2.74 -15.71 5.65
CA GLY A 114 1.74 -16.58 5.01
C GLY A 114 0.30 -16.13 5.28
N TRP A 115 0.00 -15.75 6.52
CA TRP A 115 -1.30 -15.18 6.87
C TRP A 115 -1.54 -13.84 6.18
N ALA A 116 -0.55 -12.95 6.17
CA ALA A 116 -0.62 -11.67 5.49
C ALA A 116 -0.91 -11.84 3.99
N GLY A 117 -0.22 -12.79 3.34
CA GLY A 117 -0.47 -13.15 1.94
C GLY A 117 -1.89 -13.67 1.71
N LEU A 118 -2.36 -14.59 2.57
CA LEU A 118 -3.73 -15.13 2.48
C LEU A 118 -4.78 -14.02 2.71
N ARG A 119 -4.51 -13.06 3.58
CA ARG A 119 -5.39 -11.91 3.81
C ARG A 119 -5.53 -11.05 2.55
N GLN A 120 -4.46 -10.84 1.79
CA GLN A 120 -4.55 -10.13 0.50
C GLN A 120 -5.38 -10.91 -0.53
N ILE A 121 -5.23 -12.23 -0.58
CA ILE A 121 -6.07 -13.09 -1.43
C ILE A 121 -7.54 -13.03 -0.99
N ASN A 122 -7.81 -12.99 0.32
CA ASN A 122 -9.16 -12.83 0.87
C ASN A 122 -9.81 -11.54 0.38
N PHE A 123 -9.10 -10.41 0.43
CA PHE A 123 -9.60 -9.13 -0.08
C PHE A 123 -9.88 -9.16 -1.58
N ALA A 124 -8.98 -9.71 -2.38
CA ALA A 124 -9.18 -9.85 -3.82
C ALA A 124 -10.36 -10.79 -4.15
N THR A 125 -10.54 -11.86 -3.38
CA THR A 125 -11.67 -12.78 -3.53
C THR A 125 -13.00 -12.08 -3.22
N LEU A 126 -13.04 -11.30 -2.13
CA LEU A 126 -14.22 -10.55 -1.75
C LEU A 126 -14.56 -9.47 -2.79
N ASP A 127 -13.56 -8.76 -3.30
CA ASP A 127 -13.72 -7.79 -4.38
C ASP A 127 -14.35 -8.42 -5.61
N MET A 128 -13.80 -9.53 -6.10
CA MET A 128 -14.36 -10.24 -7.25
C MET A 128 -15.76 -10.76 -7.00
N ALA A 129 -16.04 -11.27 -5.80
CA ALA A 129 -17.37 -11.74 -5.44
C ALA A 129 -18.42 -10.62 -5.56
N TRP A 130 -18.13 -9.43 -5.01
CA TRP A 130 -19.01 -8.27 -5.10
C TRP A 130 -19.25 -7.79 -6.53
N HIS A 131 -18.26 -7.86 -7.40
CA HIS A 131 -18.33 -7.32 -8.76
C HIS A 131 -18.76 -8.35 -9.82
N THR A 132 -19.05 -9.58 -9.41
CA THR A 132 -19.55 -10.65 -10.30
C THR A 132 -20.94 -11.18 -9.93
N ILE A 133 -21.43 -10.85 -8.74
CA ILE A 133 -22.77 -11.27 -8.29
C ILE A 133 -23.86 -10.32 -8.82
N ASN A 134 -25.07 -10.84 -9.01
CA ASN A 134 -26.25 -10.01 -9.17
C ASN A 134 -26.63 -9.41 -7.80
N PRO A 135 -26.65 -8.08 -7.62
CA PRO A 135 -26.95 -7.45 -6.33
C PRO A 135 -28.33 -7.84 -5.75
N ASP A 136 -29.29 -8.12 -6.61
CA ASP A 136 -30.65 -8.50 -6.19
C ASP A 136 -30.71 -9.88 -5.50
N GLU A 137 -29.65 -10.68 -5.60
CA GLU A 137 -29.52 -11.97 -4.94
C GLU A 137 -29.00 -11.86 -3.50
N ILE A 138 -28.52 -10.67 -3.10
CA ILE A 138 -27.93 -10.44 -1.79
C ILE A 138 -29.01 -10.01 -0.80
N THR A 139 -29.39 -10.90 0.09
CA THR A 139 -30.35 -10.61 1.17
C THR A 139 -29.69 -10.31 2.50
N ASP A 140 -28.46 -10.77 2.71
CA ASP A 140 -27.69 -10.58 3.94
C ASP A 140 -26.20 -10.44 3.63
N VAL A 141 -25.67 -9.23 3.82
CA VAL A 141 -24.25 -8.90 3.53
C VAL A 141 -23.28 -9.75 4.35
N PRO A 142 -23.45 -9.94 5.68
CA PRO A 142 -22.58 -10.79 6.47
C PRO A 142 -22.46 -12.21 5.93
N SER A 143 -23.59 -12.86 5.63
CA SER A 143 -23.61 -14.22 5.11
C SER A 143 -22.97 -14.33 3.73
N PHE A 144 -23.20 -13.36 2.86
CA PHE A 144 -22.54 -13.29 1.54
C PHE A 144 -21.01 -13.20 1.68
N GLU A 145 -20.54 -12.31 2.53
CA GLU A 145 -19.12 -12.10 2.78
C GLU A 145 -18.45 -13.37 3.35
N ASP A 146 -19.08 -14.01 4.34
CA ASP A 146 -18.59 -15.27 4.92
C ASP A 146 -18.53 -16.40 3.89
N GLN A 147 -19.50 -16.48 3.00
CA GLN A 147 -19.52 -17.49 1.94
C GLN A 147 -18.44 -17.21 0.90
N ALA A 148 -18.33 -15.96 0.43
CA ALA A 148 -17.36 -15.55 -0.57
C ALA A 148 -15.91 -15.79 -0.11
N THR A 149 -15.62 -15.54 1.17
CA THR A 149 -14.27 -15.62 1.72
C THR A 149 -13.97 -16.92 2.46
N LYS A 150 -14.90 -17.89 2.50
CA LYS A 150 -14.80 -19.12 3.28
C LYS A 150 -13.48 -19.89 3.08
N SER A 151 -12.97 -19.94 1.86
CA SER A 151 -11.74 -20.68 1.53
C SER A 151 -10.46 -19.97 1.95
N THR A 152 -10.54 -18.68 2.27
CA THR A 152 -9.40 -17.81 2.59
C THR A 152 -9.44 -17.26 4.02
N ASN A 153 -10.52 -17.49 4.75
CA ASN A 153 -10.65 -17.14 6.16
C ASN A 153 -10.05 -18.23 7.05
N LEU A 154 -9.02 -17.86 7.83
CA LEU A 154 -8.44 -18.73 8.86
C LEU A 154 -9.11 -18.58 10.22
N PHE A 155 -9.73 -17.43 10.47
CA PHE A 155 -10.30 -17.09 11.78
C PHE A 155 -11.77 -16.71 11.64
N PRO A 156 -12.58 -16.97 12.67
CA PRO A 156 -13.96 -16.49 12.70
C PRO A 156 -14.02 -14.97 12.60
N ARG A 157 -15.07 -14.45 11.99
CA ARG A 157 -15.32 -13.00 11.99
C ARG A 157 -15.53 -12.51 13.42
N MET A 158 -14.79 -11.47 13.81
CA MET A 158 -14.84 -10.90 15.15
C MET A 158 -15.60 -9.57 15.22
N ALA A 159 -15.94 -8.98 14.07
CA ALA A 159 -16.63 -7.71 13.95
C ALA A 159 -17.69 -7.76 12.85
N GLY A 160 -18.31 -6.64 12.54
CA GLY A 160 -19.24 -6.53 11.41
C GLY A 160 -18.60 -6.81 10.06
N PRO A 161 -19.38 -6.80 8.97
CA PRO A 161 -18.89 -7.07 7.62
C PRO A 161 -17.75 -6.12 7.24
N PHE A 162 -16.68 -6.68 6.71
CA PHE A 162 -15.52 -5.89 6.25
C PHE A 162 -15.89 -4.98 5.08
N SER A 163 -16.84 -5.42 4.24
CA SER A 163 -17.34 -4.66 3.08
C SER A 163 -17.79 -3.25 3.44
N ASN A 164 -18.31 -3.02 4.65
CA ASN A 164 -18.75 -1.70 5.10
C ASN A 164 -17.61 -0.67 5.23
N ALA A 165 -16.38 -1.14 5.37
CA ALA A 165 -15.18 -0.29 5.48
C ALA A 165 -14.25 -0.43 4.27
N PHE A 166 -14.63 -1.23 3.26
CA PHE A 166 -13.76 -1.54 2.13
C PHE A 166 -13.87 -0.49 1.01
N SER A 167 -13.47 0.73 1.33
CA SER A 167 -13.54 1.89 0.42
C SER A 167 -12.75 1.68 -0.88
N HIS A 168 -11.66 0.92 -0.86
CA HIS A 168 -10.82 0.64 -2.03
C HIS A 168 -11.63 0.15 -3.24
N ILE A 169 -12.52 -0.82 -3.02
CA ILE A 169 -13.28 -1.46 -4.09
C ILE A 169 -14.60 -0.74 -4.43
N PHE A 170 -15.11 0.11 -3.54
CA PHE A 170 -16.37 0.85 -3.78
C PHE A 170 -16.17 2.31 -4.13
N ALA A 171 -15.12 2.98 -3.62
CA ALA A 171 -14.86 4.39 -3.83
C ALA A 171 -13.42 4.70 -4.23
N GLY A 172 -12.48 3.77 -4.04
CA GLY A 172 -11.05 3.96 -4.24
C GLY A 172 -10.55 3.66 -5.66
N GLY A 173 -11.42 3.22 -6.56
CA GLY A 173 -11.04 2.90 -7.95
C GLY A 173 -10.49 1.49 -8.18
N TYR A 174 -10.49 0.61 -7.17
CA TYR A 174 -10.01 -0.78 -7.25
C TYR A 174 -11.11 -1.81 -7.47
N SER A 175 -12.28 -1.41 -7.96
CA SER A 175 -13.41 -2.31 -8.26
C SER A 175 -13.00 -3.41 -9.24
N ALA A 176 -13.17 -4.68 -8.86
CA ALA A 176 -12.68 -5.87 -9.56
C ALA A 176 -11.16 -5.80 -9.89
N GLY A 177 -10.40 -5.03 -9.14
CA GLY A 177 -9.00 -4.75 -9.38
C GLY A 177 -8.10 -4.84 -8.15
N TYR A 178 -8.63 -5.21 -6.97
CA TYR A 178 -7.85 -5.27 -5.74
C TYR A 178 -6.71 -6.30 -5.79
N TYR A 179 -6.82 -7.33 -6.63
CA TYR A 179 -5.75 -8.31 -6.86
C TYR A 179 -4.41 -7.65 -7.27
N SER A 180 -4.46 -6.43 -7.79
CA SER A 180 -3.30 -5.67 -8.26
C SER A 180 -2.19 -5.55 -7.21
N TYR A 181 -2.56 -5.37 -5.93
CA TYR A 181 -1.60 -5.31 -4.82
C TYR A 181 -0.77 -6.59 -4.64
N LYS A 182 -1.30 -7.72 -5.08
CA LYS A 182 -0.57 -8.99 -5.01
C LYS A 182 0.10 -9.35 -6.33
N TRP A 183 -0.38 -8.81 -7.42
CA TRP A 183 0.18 -9.00 -8.75
C TRP A 183 1.43 -8.15 -8.98
N ALA A 184 1.39 -6.88 -8.57
CA ALA A 184 2.54 -5.99 -8.58
C ALA A 184 3.60 -6.40 -7.57
#